data_506d1f247860e2a282629034c8761b7c
#
_entry.id   506d1f247860e2a282629034c8761b7c
#
_cell.length_a   1.000
_cell.length_b   1.000
_cell.length_c   1.000
_cell.angle_alpha   90.00
_cell.angle_beta   90.00
_cell.angle_gamma   90.00
#
_symmetry.space_group_name_H-M   'P 1'
#
loop_
_entity.id
_entity.type
_entity.pdbx_description
1 polymer ?
#
loop_
_entity_poly.entity_id
_entity_poly.type
_entity_poly.pdbx_seq_one_letter_code
_entity_poly.pdbx_strand_id
1 'polypeptide(L)'
;MTFSLFGDKFTRHSGITLLMEDLNDGLRTPGAIMLGGGNPAQIPEMQDYFQTLLTDMLESGKATDALCNYDGPQGKTELLTLLAGMLREKLGWDIEAQNIALTNGSQSAFFYLFNLFAGRRADGRVKKVLFPLAPEYIGYADAGLEEDLFVSARPNIELLPEGQFKYHVDFEHLHIGEETGMICVSRPTNPTGNVITDEELLKLDALANQHGIPLVIDNAYGVPFPGIIFSEARPLWNPNIVLCMSLSKLGLPGSRCGIIIANEKIITAITNMNGIISLAPGGIGPAMMCEMIKRNDLLRLSETVIKPFYYQRVQETIAIIRRYLPEDRCL
;
A
#
# COMPACT_ATOMS: atom_id res chain seq x y z
N MET A 1 -28.40 -7.07 22.60
CA MET A 1 -28.22 -7.65 21.26
C MET A 1 -26.86 -8.34 21.27
N THR A 2 -26.77 -9.59 20.82
CA THR A 2 -25.53 -10.36 20.74
C THR A 2 -25.11 -10.43 19.27
N PHE A 3 -23.81 -10.25 19.00
CA PHE A 3 -23.25 -10.38 17.66
C PHE A 3 -22.71 -11.78 17.40
N SER A 4 -22.42 -12.10 16.16
CA SER A 4 -21.64 -13.29 15.81
C SER A 4 -20.18 -13.10 16.21
N LEU A 5 -19.35 -14.15 16.21
CA LEU A 5 -17.91 -14.04 16.48
C LEU A 5 -17.22 -13.05 15.53
N PHE A 6 -17.62 -13.01 14.27
CA PHE A 6 -17.17 -12.01 13.31
C PHE A 6 -17.59 -10.60 13.74
N GLY A 7 -18.86 -10.39 14.10
CA GLY A 7 -19.36 -9.10 14.58
C GLY A 7 -18.65 -8.64 15.82
N ASP A 8 -18.50 -9.52 16.83
CA ASP A 8 -17.80 -9.20 18.07
C ASP A 8 -16.35 -8.78 17.83
N LYS A 9 -15.64 -9.44 16.88
CA LYS A 9 -14.26 -9.10 16.52
C LYS A 9 -14.15 -7.74 15.86
N PHE A 10 -14.94 -7.50 14.82
CA PHE A 10 -14.82 -6.29 13.99
C PHE A 10 -15.57 -5.06 14.51
N THR A 11 -16.23 -5.16 15.68
CA THR A 11 -16.84 -4.03 16.39
C THR A 11 -16.03 -3.59 17.60
N ARG A 12 -14.90 -4.22 17.89
CA ARG A 12 -13.98 -3.78 18.96
C ARG A 12 -13.31 -2.47 18.57
N HIS A 13 -12.98 -1.66 19.56
CA HIS A 13 -12.12 -0.51 19.32
C HIS A 13 -10.75 -0.98 18.81
N SER A 14 -10.34 -0.45 17.68
CA SER A 14 -9.06 -0.78 17.04
C SER A 14 -8.17 0.45 16.96
N GLY A 15 -6.86 0.23 16.89
CA GLY A 15 -5.89 1.32 16.73
C GLY A 15 -6.12 2.14 15.46
N ILE A 16 -6.49 1.48 14.37
CA ILE A 16 -6.77 2.17 13.11
C ILE A 16 -8.07 3.00 13.17
N THR A 17 -9.09 2.55 13.89
CA THR A 17 -10.33 3.31 14.08
C THR A 17 -10.05 4.59 14.84
N LEU A 18 -9.34 4.49 15.97
CA LEU A 18 -8.94 5.65 16.77
C LEU A 18 -8.11 6.64 15.95
N LEU A 19 -7.13 6.15 15.18
CA LEU A 19 -6.31 6.98 14.31
C LEU A 19 -7.15 7.74 13.27
N MET A 20 -8.16 7.10 12.70
CA MET A 20 -9.03 7.73 11.69
C MET A 20 -10.01 8.72 12.32
N GLU A 21 -10.46 8.49 13.55
CA GLU A 21 -11.27 9.44 14.32
C GLU A 21 -10.44 10.69 14.66
N ASP A 22 -9.23 10.52 15.20
CA ASP A 22 -8.30 11.62 15.49
C ASP A 22 -7.97 12.43 14.24
N LEU A 23 -7.74 11.76 13.10
CA LEU A 23 -7.52 12.43 11.82
C LEU A 23 -8.71 13.29 11.40
N ASN A 24 -9.92 12.73 11.49
CA ASN A 24 -11.15 13.46 11.14
C ASN A 24 -11.36 14.70 12.03
N ASP A 25 -11.10 14.57 13.30
CA ASP A 25 -11.24 15.67 14.27
C ASP A 25 -10.14 16.72 14.08
N GLY A 26 -8.89 16.29 13.85
CA GLY A 26 -7.78 17.18 13.56
C GLY A 26 -8.00 18.01 12.30
N LEU A 27 -8.51 17.41 11.23
CA LEU A 27 -8.82 18.11 9.97
C LEU A 27 -9.92 19.16 10.11
N ARG A 28 -10.79 19.03 11.10
CA ARG A 28 -11.89 19.97 11.40
C ARG A 28 -11.51 21.04 12.44
N THR A 29 -10.40 20.88 13.13
CA THR A 29 -9.96 21.78 14.18
C THR A 29 -9.05 22.87 13.61
N PRO A 30 -9.48 24.14 13.57
CA PRO A 30 -8.66 25.23 13.06
C PRO A 30 -7.33 25.34 13.82
N GLY A 31 -6.22 25.39 13.10
CA GLY A 31 -4.88 25.54 13.67
C GLY A 31 -4.30 24.26 14.31
N ALA A 32 -4.96 23.12 14.21
CA ALA A 32 -4.40 21.85 14.66
C ALA A 32 -3.13 21.47 13.88
N ILE A 33 -2.10 21.02 14.60
CA ILE A 33 -0.86 20.48 14.02
C ILE A 33 -0.90 18.97 14.23
N MET A 34 -1.06 18.22 13.14
CA MET A 34 -1.15 16.77 13.16
C MET A 34 0.25 16.15 13.00
N LEU A 35 0.76 15.51 14.06
CA LEU A 35 2.05 14.80 14.05
C LEU A 35 1.89 13.27 14.06
N GLY A 36 0.66 12.78 14.22
CA GLY A 36 0.33 11.35 14.20
C GLY A 36 -0.01 10.84 12.80
N GLY A 37 -1.18 10.20 12.65
CA GLY A 37 -1.71 9.84 11.34
C GLY A 37 -2.09 11.06 10.53
N GLY A 38 -2.12 10.94 9.21
CA GLY A 38 -2.43 12.10 8.39
C GLY A 38 -2.85 11.80 6.97
N ASN A 39 -3.50 12.77 6.34
CA ASN A 39 -3.66 12.80 4.91
C ASN A 39 -2.30 12.95 4.23
N PRO A 40 -2.14 12.48 2.99
CA PRO A 40 -1.06 12.93 2.13
C PRO A 40 -1.02 14.45 2.07
N ALA A 41 0.18 15.00 1.89
CA ALA A 41 0.33 16.44 1.75
C ALA A 41 -0.54 16.96 0.59
N GLN A 42 -1.16 18.11 0.83
CA GLN A 42 -1.90 18.81 -0.21
C GLN A 42 -0.90 19.63 -1.02
N ILE A 43 -0.40 19.06 -2.11
CA ILE A 43 0.55 19.68 -3.02
C ILE A 43 -0.24 20.57 -3.97
N PRO A 44 -0.07 21.91 -3.97
CA PRO A 44 -0.92 22.81 -4.76
C PRO A 44 -0.94 22.46 -6.24
N GLU A 45 0.22 22.19 -6.84
CA GLU A 45 0.34 21.81 -8.25
C GLU A 45 -0.45 20.53 -8.59
N MET A 46 -0.46 19.56 -7.67
CA MET A 46 -1.26 18.33 -7.86
C MET A 46 -2.75 18.61 -7.72
N GLN A 47 -3.14 19.50 -6.81
CA GLN A 47 -4.55 19.89 -6.65
C GLN A 47 -5.07 20.61 -7.89
N ASP A 48 -4.32 21.55 -8.43
CA ASP A 48 -4.66 22.25 -9.66
C ASP A 48 -4.78 21.29 -10.85
N TYR A 49 -3.83 20.33 -10.92
CA TYR A 49 -3.88 19.26 -11.92
C TYR A 49 -5.14 18.39 -11.79
N PHE A 50 -5.47 17.93 -10.58
CA PHE A 50 -6.67 17.11 -10.38
C PHE A 50 -7.96 17.89 -10.66
N GLN A 51 -8.03 19.16 -10.31
CA GLN A 51 -9.17 20.01 -10.63
C GLN A 51 -9.37 20.13 -12.15
N THR A 52 -8.29 20.40 -12.90
CA THR A 52 -8.31 20.48 -14.36
C THR A 52 -8.73 19.14 -14.96
N LEU A 53 -8.13 18.04 -14.50
CA LEU A 53 -8.44 16.70 -14.97
C LEU A 53 -9.91 16.34 -14.78
N LEU A 54 -10.46 16.63 -13.59
CA LEU A 54 -11.87 16.38 -13.29
C LEU A 54 -12.81 17.26 -14.13
N THR A 55 -12.45 18.50 -14.39
CA THR A 55 -13.21 19.41 -15.28
C THR A 55 -13.28 18.82 -16.69
N ASP A 56 -12.13 18.43 -17.25
CA ASP A 56 -12.07 17.81 -18.59
C ASP A 56 -12.92 16.52 -18.64
N MET A 57 -12.87 15.72 -17.57
CA MET A 57 -13.63 14.47 -17.47
C MET A 57 -15.15 14.74 -17.37
N LEU A 58 -15.56 15.81 -16.71
CA LEU A 58 -16.98 16.22 -16.65
C LEU A 58 -17.44 16.71 -18.01
N GLU A 59 -16.70 17.57 -18.68
CA GLU A 59 -17.02 18.11 -20.00
C GLU A 59 -17.10 17.00 -21.08
N SER A 60 -16.21 15.99 -20.99
CA SER A 60 -16.21 14.86 -21.92
C SER A 60 -17.18 13.72 -21.56
N GLY A 61 -17.93 13.84 -20.46
CA GLY A 61 -18.87 12.82 -19.99
C GLY A 61 -18.21 11.61 -19.28
N LYS A 62 -16.89 11.53 -19.23
CA LYS A 62 -16.17 10.40 -18.61
C LYS A 62 -16.38 10.30 -17.11
N ALA A 63 -16.51 11.44 -16.42
CA ALA A 63 -16.81 11.43 -14.99
C ALA A 63 -18.23 10.91 -14.71
N THR A 64 -19.20 11.31 -15.54
CA THR A 64 -20.58 10.81 -15.46
C THR A 64 -20.63 9.30 -15.72
N ASP A 65 -19.93 8.82 -16.75
CA ASP A 65 -19.83 7.38 -17.03
C ASP A 65 -19.25 6.60 -15.84
N ALA A 66 -18.16 7.08 -15.26
CA ALA A 66 -17.49 6.46 -14.10
C ALA A 66 -18.34 6.45 -12.81
N LEU A 67 -19.28 7.39 -12.68
CA LEU A 67 -20.14 7.50 -11.49
C LEU A 67 -21.47 6.76 -11.65
N CYS A 68 -21.98 6.64 -12.90
CA CYS A 68 -23.31 6.11 -13.17
C CYS A 68 -23.33 4.64 -13.60
N ASN A 69 -22.15 4.05 -13.88
CA ASN A 69 -22.04 2.67 -14.32
C ASN A 69 -21.15 1.86 -13.37
N TYR A 70 -21.47 0.58 -13.20
CA TYR A 70 -20.57 -0.38 -12.55
C TYR A 70 -19.52 -0.83 -13.54
N ASP A 71 -18.27 -0.89 -13.08
CA ASP A 71 -17.22 -1.70 -13.71
C ASP A 71 -17.36 -3.17 -13.28
N GLY A 72 -16.55 -4.07 -13.84
CA GLY A 72 -16.49 -5.45 -13.41
C GLY A 72 -15.85 -5.61 -12.02
N PRO A 73 -16.00 -6.77 -11.35
CA PRO A 73 -15.43 -6.99 -10.03
C PRO A 73 -13.90 -6.98 -10.00
N GLN A 74 -13.22 -7.20 -11.13
CA GLN A 74 -11.77 -7.03 -11.26
C GLN A 74 -11.37 -5.55 -11.28
N GLY A 75 -12.27 -4.66 -11.67
CA GLY A 75 -12.10 -3.23 -11.85
C GLY A 75 -12.25 -2.80 -13.31
N LYS A 76 -11.97 -1.52 -13.57
CA LYS A 76 -12.12 -0.89 -14.90
C LYS A 76 -11.15 -1.49 -15.91
N THR A 77 -11.68 -2.24 -16.89
CA THR A 77 -10.90 -2.98 -17.89
C THR A 77 -9.91 -2.09 -18.64
N GLU A 78 -10.32 -0.87 -18.98
CA GLU A 78 -9.46 0.10 -19.62
C GLU A 78 -8.22 0.42 -18.78
N LEU A 79 -8.38 0.64 -17.47
CA LEU A 79 -7.26 0.89 -16.58
C LEU A 79 -6.33 -0.33 -16.49
N LEU A 80 -6.90 -1.54 -16.33
CA LEU A 80 -6.09 -2.76 -16.24
C LEU A 80 -5.19 -2.91 -17.47
N THR A 81 -5.72 -2.65 -18.66
CA THR A 81 -4.95 -2.72 -19.92
C THR A 81 -3.89 -1.63 -20.02
N LEU A 82 -4.25 -0.38 -19.73
CA LEU A 82 -3.33 0.76 -19.77
C LEU A 82 -2.18 0.61 -18.77
N LEU A 83 -2.51 0.19 -17.54
CA LEU A 83 -1.53 0.01 -16.49
C LEU A 83 -0.56 -1.13 -16.80
N ALA A 84 -1.06 -2.29 -17.26
CA ALA A 84 -0.23 -3.40 -17.69
C ALA A 84 0.71 -2.98 -18.84
N GLY A 85 0.19 -2.27 -19.83
CA GLY A 85 0.99 -1.74 -20.95
C GLY A 85 2.09 -0.79 -20.48
N MET A 86 1.77 0.14 -19.60
CA MET A 86 2.75 1.07 -19.03
C MET A 86 3.84 0.35 -18.24
N LEU A 87 3.49 -0.62 -17.40
CA LEU A 87 4.45 -1.34 -16.58
C LEU A 87 5.35 -2.25 -17.41
N ARG A 88 4.82 -2.88 -18.48
CA ARG A 88 5.64 -3.61 -19.46
C ARG A 88 6.64 -2.69 -20.16
N GLU A 89 6.16 -1.56 -20.67
CA GLU A 89 7.02 -0.62 -21.39
C GLU A 89 8.12 -0.02 -20.52
N LYS A 90 7.78 0.40 -19.31
CA LYS A 90 8.71 1.14 -18.44
C LYS A 90 9.59 0.25 -17.60
N LEU A 91 9.11 -0.93 -17.18
CA LEU A 91 9.79 -1.81 -16.22
C LEU A 91 10.17 -3.18 -16.81
N GLY A 92 9.71 -3.52 -18.01
CA GLY A 92 9.96 -4.82 -18.64
C GLY A 92 9.26 -5.99 -17.94
N TRP A 93 8.22 -5.73 -17.15
CA TRP A 93 7.49 -6.80 -16.44
C TRP A 93 6.62 -7.60 -17.42
N ASP A 94 6.63 -8.92 -17.25
CA ASP A 94 5.77 -9.82 -18.04
C ASP A 94 4.39 -9.93 -17.38
N ILE A 95 3.57 -8.90 -17.57
CA ILE A 95 2.21 -8.78 -17.01
C ILE A 95 1.20 -8.32 -18.06
N GLU A 96 -0.03 -8.79 -17.89
CA GLU A 96 -1.18 -8.42 -18.68
C GLU A 96 -2.33 -7.96 -17.75
N ALA A 97 -3.47 -7.56 -18.32
CA ALA A 97 -4.63 -7.10 -17.54
C ALA A 97 -5.12 -8.16 -16.52
N GLN A 98 -4.98 -9.47 -16.81
CA GLN A 98 -5.32 -10.55 -15.89
C GLN A 98 -4.40 -10.65 -14.66
N ASN A 99 -3.29 -9.94 -14.65
CA ASN A 99 -2.39 -9.84 -13.50
C ASN A 99 -2.70 -8.69 -12.57
N ILE A 100 -3.76 -7.91 -12.83
CA ILE A 100 -4.08 -6.71 -12.08
C ILE A 100 -5.53 -6.76 -11.62
N ALA A 101 -5.78 -6.46 -10.35
CA ALA A 101 -7.12 -6.21 -9.82
C ALA A 101 -7.15 -4.91 -9.02
N LEU A 102 -8.29 -4.22 -9.07
CA LEU A 102 -8.53 -3.03 -8.27
C LEU A 102 -9.32 -3.40 -7.00
N THR A 103 -9.18 -2.57 -5.97
CA THR A 103 -9.91 -2.72 -4.70
C THR A 103 -10.35 -1.35 -4.19
N ASN A 104 -11.26 -1.32 -3.19
CA ASN A 104 -11.69 -0.09 -2.54
C ASN A 104 -10.62 0.44 -1.56
N GLY A 105 -9.46 0.79 -2.09
CA GLY A 105 -8.23 1.16 -1.38
C GLY A 105 -7.39 -0.05 -0.99
N SER A 106 -6.09 0.19 -0.70
CA SER A 106 -5.16 -0.88 -0.28
C SER A 106 -5.57 -1.52 1.05
N GLN A 107 -6.30 -0.83 1.93
CA GLN A 107 -6.82 -1.44 3.17
C GLN A 107 -7.71 -2.66 2.87
N SER A 108 -8.62 -2.58 1.89
CA SER A 108 -9.42 -3.73 1.46
C SER A 108 -8.56 -4.81 0.82
N ALA A 109 -7.53 -4.42 0.06
CA ALA A 109 -6.57 -5.36 -0.52
C ALA A 109 -5.88 -6.20 0.56
N PHE A 110 -5.37 -5.58 1.62
CA PHE A 110 -4.71 -6.27 2.73
C PHE A 110 -5.68 -7.15 3.52
N PHE A 111 -6.91 -6.68 3.75
CA PHE A 111 -7.95 -7.53 4.37
C PHE A 111 -8.18 -8.80 3.55
N TYR A 112 -8.26 -8.70 2.23
CA TYR A 112 -8.42 -9.87 1.37
C TYR A 112 -7.20 -10.79 1.40
N LEU A 113 -6.00 -10.25 1.21
CA LEU A 113 -4.76 -11.02 1.11
C LEU A 113 -4.44 -11.75 2.43
N PHE A 114 -4.58 -11.08 3.57
CA PHE A 114 -4.31 -11.71 4.86
C PHE A 114 -5.25 -12.88 5.10
N ASN A 115 -6.54 -12.73 4.82
CA ASN A 115 -7.52 -13.81 5.01
C ASN A 115 -7.54 -14.84 3.88
N LEU A 116 -6.94 -14.57 2.71
CA LEU A 116 -6.75 -15.51 1.62
C LEU A 116 -5.60 -16.48 1.92
N PHE A 117 -4.48 -15.97 2.45
CA PHE A 117 -3.26 -16.75 2.64
C PHE A 117 -3.05 -17.23 4.08
N ALA A 118 -3.61 -16.55 5.06
CA ALA A 118 -3.55 -16.92 6.47
C ALA A 118 -4.94 -17.27 7.03
N GLY A 119 -5.00 -17.70 8.29
CA GLY A 119 -6.22 -18.18 8.92
C GLY A 119 -6.37 -19.70 8.89
N ARG A 120 -7.53 -20.18 9.33
CA ARG A 120 -7.82 -21.61 9.50
C ARG A 120 -8.00 -22.30 8.16
N ARG A 121 -7.29 -23.40 7.97
CA ARG A 121 -7.40 -24.29 6.82
C ARG A 121 -8.43 -25.39 7.06
N ALA A 122 -8.85 -26.06 5.99
CA ALA A 122 -9.82 -27.18 6.06
C ALA A 122 -9.33 -28.35 6.93
N ASP A 123 -8.02 -28.53 7.07
CA ASP A 123 -7.39 -29.54 7.94
C ASP A 123 -7.27 -29.10 9.41
N GLY A 124 -7.81 -27.91 9.77
CA GLY A 124 -7.79 -27.34 11.10
C GLY A 124 -6.52 -26.56 11.46
N ARG A 125 -5.45 -26.66 10.68
CA ARG A 125 -4.22 -25.85 10.91
C ARG A 125 -4.49 -24.38 10.68
N VAL A 126 -3.83 -23.52 11.45
CA VAL A 126 -3.91 -22.08 11.30
C VAL A 126 -2.62 -21.57 10.66
N LYS A 127 -2.75 -20.86 9.55
CA LYS A 127 -1.64 -20.18 8.89
C LYS A 127 -1.58 -18.74 9.36
N LYS A 128 -0.37 -18.17 9.41
CA LYS A 128 -0.09 -16.82 9.89
C LYS A 128 0.55 -15.95 8.82
N VAL A 129 0.40 -14.65 8.96
CA VAL A 129 1.14 -13.65 8.21
C VAL A 129 2.45 -13.37 8.95
N LEU A 130 3.57 -13.49 8.27
CA LEU A 130 4.89 -13.15 8.81
C LEU A 130 5.33 -11.78 8.34
N PHE A 131 5.58 -10.88 9.29
CA PHE A 131 6.29 -9.62 9.06
C PHE A 131 7.77 -9.84 9.40
N PRO A 132 8.67 -9.88 8.40
CA PRO A 132 10.09 -10.17 8.63
C PRO A 132 10.82 -9.04 9.33
N LEU A 133 10.15 -7.91 9.51
CA LEU A 133 10.69 -6.70 10.10
C LEU A 133 9.52 -5.89 10.71
N ALA A 134 9.68 -5.47 11.95
CA ALA A 134 8.72 -4.63 12.67
C ALA A 134 9.42 -3.34 13.15
N PRO A 135 8.69 -2.23 13.32
CA PRO A 135 7.23 -2.08 13.21
C PRO A 135 6.73 -1.99 11.77
N GLU A 136 5.48 -2.37 11.57
CA GLU A 136 4.74 -2.28 10.32
C GLU A 136 3.46 -1.44 10.48
N TYR A 137 2.70 -1.25 9.42
CA TYR A 137 1.54 -0.36 9.40
C TYR A 137 0.45 -0.81 10.38
N ILE A 138 0.01 0.12 11.23
CA ILE A 138 -0.99 -0.12 12.29
C ILE A 138 -2.32 -0.69 11.74
N GLY A 139 -2.69 -0.34 10.50
CA GLY A 139 -3.93 -0.80 9.87
C GLY A 139 -3.98 -2.29 9.55
N TYR A 140 -2.87 -3.02 9.74
CA TYR A 140 -2.86 -4.48 9.55
C TYR A 140 -3.37 -5.24 10.77
N ALA A 141 -3.11 -4.72 11.97
CA ALA A 141 -3.26 -5.45 13.23
C ALA A 141 -4.65 -6.10 13.40
N ASP A 142 -5.70 -5.42 12.94
CA ASP A 142 -7.08 -5.84 13.15
C ASP A 142 -7.72 -6.45 11.88
N ALA A 143 -6.96 -6.64 10.79
CA ALA A 143 -7.50 -7.08 9.50
C ALA A 143 -7.71 -8.60 9.38
N GLY A 144 -7.27 -9.40 10.36
CA GLY A 144 -7.43 -10.85 10.34
C GLY A 144 -8.78 -11.34 10.85
N LEU A 145 -9.36 -12.36 10.26
CA LEU A 145 -10.55 -13.05 10.77
C LEU A 145 -10.23 -13.90 12.00
N GLU A 146 -9.09 -14.60 12.00
CA GLU A 146 -8.62 -15.38 13.16
C GLU A 146 -7.91 -14.48 14.17
N GLU A 147 -7.94 -14.83 15.44
CA GLU A 147 -7.09 -14.23 16.46
C GLU A 147 -5.63 -14.67 16.22
N ASP A 148 -4.68 -13.86 16.69
CA ASP A 148 -3.23 -14.12 16.57
C ASP A 148 -2.77 -14.47 15.15
N LEU A 149 -3.37 -13.82 14.13
CA LEU A 149 -3.06 -14.06 12.73
C LEU A 149 -1.64 -13.62 12.35
N PHE A 150 -1.04 -12.69 13.09
CA PHE A 150 0.20 -12.02 12.75
C PHE A 150 1.37 -12.45 13.63
N VAL A 151 2.53 -12.61 12.99
CA VAL A 151 3.82 -12.86 13.64
C VAL A 151 4.83 -11.89 13.08
N SER A 152 5.70 -11.32 13.91
CA SER A 152 6.74 -10.42 13.45
C SER A 152 8.11 -10.79 14.00
N ALA A 153 9.15 -10.50 13.23
CA ALA A 153 10.54 -10.57 13.66
C ALA A 153 11.06 -9.19 14.05
N ARG A 154 12.04 -9.16 14.95
CA ARG A 154 12.76 -7.92 15.29
C ARG A 154 13.78 -7.63 14.20
N PRO A 155 13.99 -6.35 13.83
CA PRO A 155 15.03 -5.98 12.90
C PRO A 155 16.41 -5.99 13.54
N ASN A 156 17.45 -6.18 12.73
CA ASN A 156 18.78 -5.69 13.05
C ASN A 156 18.80 -4.17 12.84
N ILE A 157 19.30 -3.43 13.83
CA ILE A 157 19.34 -1.97 13.78
C ILE A 157 20.78 -1.55 13.46
N GLU A 158 20.98 -0.95 12.29
CA GLU A 158 22.22 -0.29 11.92
C GLU A 158 22.15 1.17 12.36
N LEU A 159 23.09 1.58 13.19
CA LEU A 159 23.24 2.98 13.58
C LEU A 159 24.04 3.71 12.52
N LEU A 160 23.47 4.77 11.98
CA LEU A 160 24.04 5.60 10.94
C LEU A 160 24.58 6.91 11.53
N PRO A 161 25.47 7.64 10.83
CA PRO A 161 25.92 8.95 11.25
C PRO A 161 24.76 9.93 11.51
N GLU A 162 25.03 10.94 12.35
CA GLU A 162 24.10 12.05 12.62
C GLU A 162 22.79 11.62 13.32
N GLY A 163 22.85 10.58 14.17
CA GLY A 163 21.69 10.09 14.94
C GLY A 163 20.60 9.44 14.08
N GLN A 164 20.96 8.95 12.92
CA GLN A 164 20.05 8.17 12.06
C GLN A 164 20.23 6.66 12.30
N PHE A 165 19.25 5.89 11.89
CA PHE A 165 19.35 4.43 11.93
C PHE A 165 18.59 3.81 10.75
N LYS A 166 18.90 2.55 10.47
CA LYS A 166 18.23 1.75 9.47
C LYS A 166 17.85 0.40 10.05
N TYR A 167 16.67 -0.06 9.72
CA TYR A 167 16.24 -1.42 10.02
C TYR A 167 16.60 -2.35 8.87
N HIS A 168 17.19 -3.49 9.23
CA HIS A 168 17.50 -4.61 8.34
C HIS A 168 16.76 -5.86 8.78
N VAL A 169 16.42 -6.72 7.83
CA VAL A 169 15.86 -8.05 8.13
C VAL A 169 16.92 -8.90 8.81
N ASP A 170 16.60 -9.44 9.98
CA ASP A 170 17.46 -10.39 10.67
C ASP A 170 17.26 -11.80 10.08
N PHE A 171 17.95 -12.08 8.98
CA PHE A 171 17.85 -13.37 8.30
C PHE A 171 18.42 -14.55 9.09
N GLU A 172 19.25 -14.32 10.10
CA GLU A 172 19.81 -15.38 10.94
C GLU A 172 18.77 -15.93 11.91
N HIS A 173 17.87 -15.06 12.38
CA HIS A 173 16.82 -15.43 13.34
C HIS A 173 15.42 -15.43 12.72
N LEU A 174 15.29 -15.15 11.43
CA LEU A 174 14.00 -15.18 10.74
C LEU A 174 13.53 -16.62 10.59
N HIS A 175 12.45 -16.96 11.27
CA HIS A 175 11.83 -18.28 11.19
C HIS A 175 10.63 -18.29 10.24
N ILE A 176 10.71 -19.15 9.22
CA ILE A 176 9.60 -19.41 8.29
C ILE A 176 9.22 -20.87 8.45
N GLY A 177 8.18 -21.14 9.24
CA GLY A 177 7.71 -22.48 9.56
C GLY A 177 6.51 -22.90 8.73
N GLU A 178 6.00 -24.12 9.01
CA GLU A 178 4.79 -24.64 8.36
C GLU A 178 3.55 -23.78 8.64
N GLU A 179 3.53 -23.05 9.74
CA GLU A 179 2.47 -22.11 10.10
C GLU A 179 2.48 -20.83 9.27
N THR A 180 3.55 -20.53 8.54
CA THR A 180 3.62 -19.32 7.72
C THR A 180 2.76 -19.50 6.46
N GLY A 181 1.82 -18.59 6.23
CA GLY A 181 0.95 -18.57 5.05
C GLY A 181 1.37 -17.58 3.98
N MET A 182 2.06 -16.52 4.39
CA MET A 182 2.63 -15.49 3.52
C MET A 182 3.67 -14.67 4.27
N ILE A 183 4.55 -14.02 3.54
CA ILE A 183 5.44 -12.96 4.05
C ILE A 183 4.88 -11.62 3.58
N CYS A 184 4.82 -10.63 4.46
CA CYS A 184 4.37 -9.28 4.12
C CYS A 184 5.38 -8.25 4.58
N VAL A 185 5.70 -7.29 3.72
CA VAL A 185 6.65 -6.20 4.00
C VAL A 185 6.22 -4.92 3.30
N SER A 186 6.39 -3.78 3.97
CA SER A 186 6.16 -2.45 3.38
C SER A 186 7.45 -1.85 2.86
N ARG A 187 7.38 -1.18 1.69
CA ARG A 187 8.55 -0.56 1.07
C ARG A 187 8.19 0.75 0.33
N PRO A 188 8.36 1.92 0.96
CA PRO A 188 8.80 2.20 2.34
C PRO A 188 7.79 1.79 3.41
N THR A 189 8.28 1.62 4.63
CA THR A 189 7.44 1.25 5.77
C THR A 189 6.80 2.48 6.42
N ASN A 190 5.53 2.40 6.77
CA ASN A 190 4.89 3.30 7.71
C ASN A 190 4.84 2.59 9.09
N PRO A 191 5.39 3.14 10.21
CA PRO A 191 5.69 4.58 10.41
C PRO A 191 7.17 4.98 10.20
N THR A 192 8.09 4.05 9.98
CA THR A 192 9.53 4.31 10.11
C THR A 192 10.15 5.01 8.90
N GLY A 193 9.50 4.98 7.74
CA GLY A 193 10.11 5.42 6.48
C GLY A 193 11.21 4.48 5.97
N ASN A 194 11.44 3.34 6.64
CA ASN A 194 12.49 2.39 6.27
C ASN A 194 12.25 1.81 4.87
N VAL A 195 13.30 1.73 4.07
CA VAL A 195 13.28 1.10 2.75
C VAL A 195 14.20 -0.11 2.80
N ILE A 196 13.65 -1.32 2.82
CA ILE A 196 14.46 -2.53 2.72
C ILE A 196 15.23 -2.53 1.39
N THR A 197 16.44 -3.03 1.40
CA THR A 197 17.32 -3.03 0.23
C THR A 197 16.79 -3.97 -0.87
N ASP A 198 17.27 -3.79 -2.10
CA ASP A 198 16.96 -4.71 -3.20
C ASP A 198 17.44 -6.14 -2.88
N GLU A 199 18.59 -6.28 -2.23
CA GLU A 199 19.14 -7.57 -1.81
C GLU A 199 18.26 -8.26 -0.77
N GLU A 200 17.82 -7.54 0.26
CA GLU A 200 16.91 -8.08 1.29
C GLU A 200 15.60 -8.52 0.68
N LEU A 201 15.05 -7.73 -0.25
CA LEU A 201 13.81 -8.04 -0.93
C LEU A 201 13.93 -9.31 -1.80
N LEU A 202 15.01 -9.43 -2.57
CA LEU A 202 15.30 -10.63 -3.37
C LEU A 202 15.51 -11.88 -2.50
N LYS A 203 16.14 -11.73 -1.35
CA LYS A 203 16.33 -12.82 -0.39
C LYS A 203 15.00 -13.26 0.24
N LEU A 204 14.11 -12.31 0.58
CA LEU A 204 12.76 -12.61 1.07
C LEU A 204 11.93 -13.32 -0.01
N ASP A 205 12.01 -12.89 -1.27
CA ASP A 205 11.33 -13.53 -2.38
C ASP A 205 11.82 -14.97 -2.61
N ALA A 206 13.13 -15.19 -2.58
CA ALA A 206 13.72 -16.53 -2.67
C ALA A 206 13.24 -17.45 -1.54
N LEU A 207 13.21 -16.96 -0.30
CA LEU A 207 12.71 -17.70 0.87
C LEU A 207 11.21 -17.99 0.74
N ALA A 208 10.40 -17.01 0.36
CA ALA A 208 8.97 -17.19 0.15
C ALA A 208 8.71 -18.27 -0.92
N ASN A 209 9.43 -18.21 -2.03
CA ASN A 209 9.32 -19.19 -3.12
C ASN A 209 9.74 -20.59 -2.67
N GLN A 210 10.83 -20.70 -1.90
CA GLN A 210 11.29 -21.99 -1.34
C GLN A 210 10.22 -22.64 -0.45
N HIS A 211 9.46 -21.86 0.29
CA HIS A 211 8.39 -22.31 1.16
C HIS A 211 7.02 -22.42 0.45
N GLY A 212 6.93 -22.09 -0.84
CA GLY A 212 5.70 -22.12 -1.62
C GLY A 212 4.62 -21.16 -1.12
N ILE A 213 5.03 -20.01 -0.57
CA ILE A 213 4.16 -18.96 -0.05
C ILE A 213 4.42 -17.65 -0.80
N PRO A 214 3.42 -16.73 -0.93
CA PRO A 214 3.65 -15.47 -1.59
C PRO A 214 4.46 -14.49 -0.73
N LEU A 215 5.26 -13.65 -1.39
CA LEU A 215 5.76 -12.41 -0.84
C LEU A 215 4.82 -11.27 -1.21
N VAL A 216 4.19 -10.65 -0.22
CA VAL A 216 3.32 -9.47 -0.39
C VAL A 216 4.11 -8.21 -0.07
N ILE A 217 4.12 -7.27 -0.99
CA ILE A 217 4.82 -6.00 -0.85
C ILE A 217 3.79 -4.87 -0.79
N ASP A 218 3.73 -4.16 0.34
CA ASP A 218 3.03 -2.88 0.40
C ASP A 218 3.90 -1.80 -0.24
N ASN A 219 3.49 -1.36 -1.41
CA ASN A 219 4.16 -0.37 -2.22
C ASN A 219 3.36 0.95 -2.30
N ALA A 220 2.59 1.28 -1.25
CA ALA A 220 1.72 2.45 -1.25
C ALA A 220 2.48 3.77 -1.45
N TYR A 221 3.73 3.86 -1.02
CA TYR A 221 4.63 5.01 -1.20
C TYR A 221 5.69 4.80 -2.27
N GLY A 222 5.84 3.59 -2.77
CA GLY A 222 7.00 3.13 -3.50
C GLY A 222 6.99 3.47 -4.99
N VAL A 223 7.89 2.81 -5.70
CA VAL A 223 8.08 2.96 -7.15
C VAL A 223 7.20 1.98 -7.92
N PRO A 224 6.72 2.30 -9.13
CA PRO A 224 7.08 3.46 -9.95
C PRO A 224 6.31 4.75 -9.60
N PHE A 225 5.22 4.65 -8.87
CA PHE A 225 4.46 5.79 -8.36
C PHE A 225 3.86 5.45 -6.98
N PRO A 226 3.69 6.44 -6.08
CA PRO A 226 4.04 7.86 -6.19
C PRO A 226 5.55 8.14 -6.12
N GLY A 227 6.40 7.15 -5.83
CA GLY A 227 7.85 7.27 -5.87
C GLY A 227 8.44 8.07 -4.70
N ILE A 228 7.81 8.06 -3.51
CA ILE A 228 8.28 8.75 -2.31
C ILE A 228 9.37 7.91 -1.64
N ILE A 229 10.45 7.68 -2.35
CA ILE A 229 11.65 6.96 -1.92
C ILE A 229 12.86 7.83 -2.27
N PHE A 230 13.80 7.99 -1.32
CA PHE A 230 14.97 8.86 -1.45
C PHE A 230 16.29 8.10 -1.33
N SER A 231 16.23 6.77 -1.25
CA SER A 231 17.35 5.84 -1.38
C SER A 231 17.21 5.04 -2.67
N GLU A 232 18.25 4.30 -3.04
CA GLU A 232 18.18 3.38 -4.17
C GLU A 232 17.18 2.26 -3.88
N ALA A 233 16.20 2.12 -4.77
CA ALA A 233 15.21 1.07 -4.72
C ALA A 233 14.65 0.81 -6.12
N ARG A 234 14.71 -0.43 -6.56
CA ARG A 234 14.16 -0.85 -7.86
C ARG A 234 12.78 -1.46 -7.66
N PRO A 235 11.82 -1.16 -8.53
CA PRO A 235 10.56 -1.87 -8.53
C PRO A 235 10.79 -3.33 -8.89
N LEU A 236 10.27 -4.24 -8.07
CA LEU A 236 10.41 -5.68 -8.28
C LEU A 236 9.04 -6.32 -8.41
N TRP A 237 8.89 -7.15 -9.42
CA TRP A 237 7.75 -8.04 -9.57
C TRP A 237 8.14 -9.34 -10.29
N ASN A 238 7.56 -10.43 -9.85
CA ASN A 238 7.55 -11.74 -10.52
C ASN A 238 6.27 -12.50 -10.09
N PRO A 239 5.93 -13.66 -10.68
CA PRO A 239 4.69 -14.38 -10.35
C PRO A 239 4.53 -14.83 -8.89
N ASN A 240 5.58 -14.85 -8.07
CA ASN A 240 5.52 -15.16 -6.64
C ASN A 240 5.22 -13.91 -5.77
N ILE A 241 5.39 -12.73 -6.33
CA ILE A 241 5.18 -11.45 -5.64
C ILE A 241 3.74 -10.98 -5.84
N VAL A 242 3.13 -10.54 -4.73
CA VAL A 242 1.89 -9.77 -4.74
C VAL A 242 2.24 -8.33 -4.40
N LEU A 243 2.18 -7.44 -5.37
CA LEU A 243 2.48 -6.03 -5.19
C LEU A 243 1.18 -5.25 -4.95
N CYS A 244 1.10 -4.53 -3.84
CA CYS A 244 -0.04 -3.67 -3.49
C CYS A 244 0.32 -2.21 -3.65
N MET A 245 -0.46 -1.47 -4.43
CA MET A 245 -0.29 -0.05 -4.70
C MET A 245 -1.58 0.71 -4.39
N SER A 246 -1.51 2.04 -4.34
CA SER A 246 -2.68 2.87 -4.01
C SER A 246 -2.56 4.25 -4.64
N LEU A 247 -3.70 4.85 -5.01
CA LEU A 247 -3.77 6.26 -5.39
C LEU A 247 -3.76 7.22 -4.18
N SER A 248 -3.88 6.69 -2.97
CA SER A 248 -3.93 7.53 -1.75
C SER A 248 -2.71 8.44 -1.63
N LYS A 249 -1.50 7.90 -1.85
CA LYS A 249 -0.25 8.65 -1.69
C LYS A 249 0.15 9.44 -2.94
N LEU A 250 -0.55 9.23 -4.04
CA LEU A 250 -0.50 10.10 -5.22
C LEU A 250 -1.21 11.46 -4.96
N GLY A 251 -2.01 11.56 -3.90
CA GLY A 251 -2.80 12.72 -3.53
C GLY A 251 -4.31 12.51 -3.67
N LEU A 252 -4.77 11.29 -3.93
CA LEU A 252 -6.18 10.94 -4.15
C LEU A 252 -6.70 9.93 -3.11
N PRO A 253 -6.54 10.17 -1.79
CA PRO A 253 -6.97 9.21 -0.77
C PRO A 253 -8.50 8.99 -0.80
N GLY A 254 -9.27 10.02 -1.09
CA GLY A 254 -10.74 9.95 -1.18
C GLY A 254 -11.27 9.13 -2.35
N SER A 255 -10.46 8.86 -3.39
CA SER A 255 -10.85 8.04 -4.54
C SER A 255 -10.99 6.56 -4.20
N ARG A 256 -10.48 6.13 -3.05
CA ARG A 256 -10.50 4.75 -2.56
C ARG A 256 -10.10 3.71 -3.62
N CYS A 257 -8.98 3.95 -4.30
CA CYS A 257 -8.46 3.03 -5.33
C CYS A 257 -7.16 2.37 -4.85
N GLY A 258 -7.23 1.06 -4.63
CA GLY A 258 -6.08 0.16 -4.44
C GLY A 258 -5.85 -0.67 -5.70
N ILE A 259 -4.62 -1.09 -5.90
CA ILE A 259 -4.19 -1.86 -7.06
C ILE A 259 -3.40 -3.07 -6.55
N ILE A 260 -3.78 -4.27 -6.98
CA ILE A 260 -3.05 -5.51 -6.71
C ILE A 260 -2.48 -6.02 -8.03
N ILE A 261 -1.19 -6.30 -8.04
CA ILE A 261 -0.50 -6.95 -9.16
C ILE A 261 0.02 -8.30 -8.67
N ALA A 262 -0.43 -9.38 -9.30
CA ALA A 262 -0.10 -10.75 -8.89
C ALA A 262 -0.29 -11.74 -10.04
N ASN A 263 0.02 -13.01 -9.80
CA ASN A 263 -0.33 -14.05 -10.75
C ASN A 263 -1.86 -14.18 -10.91
N GLU A 264 -2.31 -14.71 -12.03
CA GLU A 264 -3.71 -14.79 -12.42
C GLU A 264 -4.59 -15.53 -11.40
N LYS A 265 -4.07 -16.57 -10.73
CA LYS A 265 -4.81 -17.32 -9.72
C LYS A 265 -5.18 -16.44 -8.52
N ILE A 266 -4.26 -15.60 -8.07
CA ILE A 266 -4.49 -14.65 -6.96
C ILE A 266 -5.47 -13.57 -7.41
N ILE A 267 -5.28 -13.02 -8.62
CA ILE A 267 -6.18 -12.00 -9.17
C ILE A 267 -7.61 -12.52 -9.30
N THR A 268 -7.78 -13.75 -9.77
CA THR A 268 -9.10 -14.39 -9.84
C THR A 268 -9.75 -14.48 -8.45
N ALA A 269 -8.99 -14.88 -7.42
CA ALA A 269 -9.49 -14.93 -6.06
C ALA A 269 -9.92 -13.55 -5.54
N ILE A 270 -9.10 -12.51 -5.75
CA ILE A 270 -9.42 -11.12 -5.36
C ILE A 270 -10.65 -10.62 -6.11
N THR A 271 -10.76 -10.90 -7.40
CA THR A 271 -11.93 -10.55 -8.22
C THR A 271 -13.21 -11.15 -7.64
N ASN A 272 -13.19 -12.42 -7.27
CA ASN A 272 -14.34 -13.09 -6.67
C ASN A 272 -14.70 -12.49 -5.30
N MET A 273 -13.71 -12.17 -4.47
CA MET A 273 -13.92 -11.49 -3.18
C MET A 273 -14.53 -10.10 -3.37
N ASN A 274 -14.04 -9.31 -4.33
CA ASN A 274 -14.64 -8.03 -4.68
C ASN A 274 -16.13 -8.19 -5.06
N GLY A 275 -16.43 -9.17 -5.92
CA GLY A 275 -17.81 -9.44 -6.34
C GLY A 275 -18.75 -9.73 -5.17
N ILE A 276 -18.27 -10.47 -4.18
CA ILE A 276 -19.07 -10.84 -2.99
C ILE A 276 -19.20 -9.65 -2.00
N ILE A 277 -18.11 -8.92 -1.76
CA ILE A 277 -18.03 -7.95 -0.67
C ILE A 277 -18.53 -6.57 -1.11
N SER A 278 -18.26 -6.14 -2.34
CA SER A 278 -18.56 -4.79 -2.81
C SER A 278 -19.12 -4.70 -4.22
N LEU A 279 -19.45 -5.81 -4.87
CA LEU A 279 -19.86 -5.94 -6.29
C LEU A 279 -18.74 -5.54 -7.25
N ALA A 280 -18.24 -4.32 -7.14
CA ALA A 280 -17.15 -3.77 -7.93
C ALA A 280 -16.39 -2.70 -7.12
N PRO A 281 -15.12 -2.42 -7.45
CA PRO A 281 -14.41 -1.24 -6.95
C PRO A 281 -15.03 0.06 -7.48
N GLY A 282 -14.83 1.17 -6.76
CA GLY A 282 -15.33 2.49 -7.21
C GLY A 282 -14.66 2.95 -8.50
N GLY A 283 -15.43 3.60 -9.39
CA GLY A 283 -15.05 3.91 -10.77
C GLY A 283 -14.25 5.20 -10.97
N ILE A 284 -14.43 6.22 -10.12
CA ILE A 284 -13.85 7.57 -10.38
C ILE A 284 -12.31 7.60 -10.32
N GLY A 285 -11.72 6.95 -9.30
CA GLY A 285 -10.27 6.86 -9.18
C GLY A 285 -9.63 6.16 -10.38
N PRO A 286 -10.11 4.97 -10.77
CA PRO A 286 -9.67 4.29 -11.98
C PRO A 286 -9.82 5.12 -13.26
N ALA A 287 -10.92 5.85 -13.43
CA ALA A 287 -11.14 6.71 -14.60
C ALA A 287 -10.15 7.88 -14.65
N MET A 288 -9.87 8.53 -13.50
CA MET A 288 -8.81 9.55 -13.41
C MET A 288 -7.44 8.97 -13.79
N MET A 289 -7.12 7.80 -13.28
CA MET A 289 -5.84 7.15 -13.58
C MET A 289 -5.70 6.78 -15.05
N CYS A 290 -6.77 6.35 -15.73
CA CYS A 290 -6.77 6.16 -17.18
C CYS A 290 -6.30 7.41 -17.91
N GLU A 291 -6.88 8.56 -17.59
CA GLU A 291 -6.52 9.82 -18.23
C GLU A 291 -5.08 10.25 -17.90
N MET A 292 -4.63 10.04 -16.65
CA MET A 292 -3.25 10.32 -16.27
C MET A 292 -2.24 9.47 -17.07
N ILE A 293 -2.53 8.19 -17.28
CA ILE A 293 -1.66 7.30 -18.08
C ILE A 293 -1.66 7.73 -19.55
N LYS A 294 -2.84 7.98 -20.15
CA LYS A 294 -2.97 8.43 -21.54
C LYS A 294 -2.22 9.72 -21.84
N ARG A 295 -2.17 10.63 -20.87
CA ARG A 295 -1.45 11.91 -20.95
C ARG A 295 0.04 11.79 -20.62
N ASN A 296 0.52 10.60 -20.26
CA ASN A 296 1.86 10.35 -19.70
C ASN A 296 2.16 11.16 -18.42
N ASP A 297 1.13 11.54 -17.69
CA ASP A 297 1.26 12.39 -16.50
C ASP A 297 1.53 11.61 -15.21
N LEU A 298 1.09 10.35 -15.10
CA LEU A 298 1.20 9.57 -13.87
C LEU A 298 2.65 9.49 -13.36
N LEU A 299 3.56 8.99 -14.17
CA LEU A 299 4.97 8.86 -13.80
C LEU A 299 5.68 10.22 -13.79
N ARG A 300 5.36 11.08 -14.77
CA ARG A 300 5.95 12.43 -14.84
C ARG A 300 5.68 13.23 -13.56
N LEU A 301 4.42 13.33 -13.13
CA LEU A 301 4.05 14.08 -11.93
C LEU A 301 4.59 13.43 -10.64
N SER A 302 4.66 12.11 -10.60
CA SER A 302 5.30 11.40 -9.48
C SER A 302 6.77 11.81 -9.35
N GLU A 303 7.51 11.86 -10.45
CA GLU A 303 8.94 12.16 -10.47
C GLU A 303 9.24 13.67 -10.34
N THR A 304 8.46 14.53 -11.03
CA THR A 304 8.78 15.96 -11.13
C THR A 304 8.08 16.85 -10.10
N VAL A 305 7.02 16.37 -9.47
CA VAL A 305 6.22 17.14 -8.50
C VAL A 305 6.19 16.48 -7.14
N ILE A 306 5.70 15.22 -7.05
CA ILE A 306 5.44 14.56 -5.76
C ILE A 306 6.75 14.24 -5.05
N LYS A 307 7.65 13.52 -5.70
CA LYS A 307 8.93 13.12 -5.11
C LYS A 307 9.78 14.31 -4.66
N PRO A 308 10.01 15.38 -5.45
CA PRO A 308 10.76 16.56 -5.03
C PRO A 308 10.10 17.30 -3.86
N PHE A 309 8.76 17.41 -3.85
CA PHE A 309 8.06 18.05 -2.74
C PHE A 309 8.33 17.33 -1.42
N TYR A 310 8.14 16.01 -1.36
CA TYR A 310 8.39 15.24 -0.14
C TYR A 310 9.87 15.21 0.23
N TYR A 311 10.78 15.15 -0.74
CA TYR A 311 12.21 15.23 -0.48
C TYR A 311 12.59 16.54 0.22
N GLN A 312 12.10 17.68 -0.29
CA GLN A 312 12.32 18.98 0.35
C GLN A 312 11.79 18.98 1.80
N ARG A 313 10.57 18.47 2.04
CA ARG A 313 9.99 18.42 3.39
C ARG A 313 10.81 17.55 4.35
N VAL A 314 11.35 16.44 3.88
CA VAL A 314 12.25 15.59 4.67
C VAL A 314 13.52 16.37 5.03
N GLN A 315 14.15 17.06 4.08
CA GLN A 315 15.36 17.85 4.36
C GLN A 315 15.11 18.99 5.36
N GLU A 316 14.02 19.72 5.19
CA GLU A 316 13.60 20.77 6.12
C GLU A 316 13.35 20.21 7.53
N THR A 317 12.66 19.06 7.63
CA THR A 317 12.36 18.41 8.91
C THR A 317 13.65 17.94 9.60
N ILE A 318 14.57 17.31 8.89
CA ILE A 318 15.88 16.89 9.43
C ILE A 318 16.66 18.10 9.96
N ALA A 319 16.69 19.18 9.21
CA ALA A 319 17.38 20.42 9.63
C ALA A 319 16.77 21.00 10.93
N ILE A 320 15.44 20.94 11.07
CA ILE A 320 14.75 21.40 12.30
C ILE A 320 15.07 20.45 13.47
N ILE A 321 15.00 19.13 13.26
CA ILE A 321 15.32 18.14 14.29
C ILE A 321 16.75 18.36 14.80
N ARG A 322 17.74 18.45 13.91
CA ARG A 322 19.15 18.67 14.28
C ARG A 322 19.37 19.97 15.04
N ARG A 323 18.57 21.01 14.74
CA ARG A 323 18.65 22.29 15.44
C ARG A 323 18.13 22.28 16.87
N TYR A 324 17.08 21.50 17.14
CA TYR A 324 16.33 21.56 18.38
C TYR A 324 16.45 20.32 19.27
N LEU A 325 16.87 19.19 18.72
CA LEU A 325 17.06 17.94 19.47
C LEU A 325 18.56 17.58 19.47
N PRO A 326 19.19 17.41 20.66
CA PRO A 326 20.55 16.94 20.78
C PRO A 326 20.74 15.56 20.14
N GLU A 327 21.90 15.31 19.54
CA GLU A 327 22.24 14.06 18.85
C GLU A 327 22.10 12.80 19.74
N ASP A 328 22.34 12.94 21.04
CA ASP A 328 22.24 11.86 22.03
C ASP A 328 20.79 11.47 22.38
N ARG A 329 19.79 12.14 21.85
CA ARG A 329 18.37 11.90 22.11
C ARG A 329 17.53 11.54 20.87
N CYS A 330 18.17 11.38 19.72
CA CYS A 330 17.51 11.10 18.44
C CYS A 330 17.63 9.62 18.03
N LEU A 331 17.49 8.71 18.96
CA LEU A 331 17.42 7.27 18.68
C LEU A 331 15.98 6.79 18.75
#